data_c5e078a40507d4671488d1be767e18aa
#
_entry.id   c5e078a40507d4671488d1be767e18aa
#
_cell.length_a   1.000
_cell.length_b   1.000
_cell.length_c   1.000
_cell.angle_alpha   90.00
_cell.angle_beta   90.00
_cell.angle_gamma   90.00
#
_symmetry.space_group_name_H-M   'P 1'
#
loop_
_entity.id
_entity.type
_entity.pdbx_description
1 polymer ?
#
loop_
_entity_poly.entity_id
_entity_poly.type
_entity_poly.pdbx_seq_one_letter_code
_entity_poly.pdbx_strand_id
1 'polypeptide(L)'
;DLIVHANGRTITDEHMAWTYLVGNTHPLHFDRVYSTGLSGKMSGEPIVYGGLVFAWLEGLASRDVSENALWELGFTEGYHTQPAVSGDTVAAMSRVVATETLPNSDAAGIVTFQFIGVKNISAASALETYGADLFVKENDKQKLNKEKISAKIFEIERRLLIKRRPA
;
A
#
# COMPACT_ATOMS: atom_id res chain seq x y z
N ASP A 1 -15.06 4.61 8.38
CA ASP A 1 -13.96 5.29 9.09
C ASP A 1 -12.73 5.33 8.19
N LEU A 2 -11.97 6.44 8.29
CA LEU A 2 -10.74 6.70 7.56
C LEU A 2 -9.61 6.88 8.56
N ILE A 3 -8.46 6.25 8.28
CA ILE A 3 -7.27 6.29 9.13
C ILE A 3 -6.12 6.81 8.30
N VAL A 4 -5.53 7.93 8.72
CA VAL A 4 -4.32 8.51 8.13
C VAL A 4 -3.15 8.07 9.00
N HIS A 5 -2.22 7.30 8.42
CA HIS A 5 -1.02 6.87 9.16
C HIS A 5 0.02 7.99 9.17
N ALA A 6 0.47 8.37 10.36
CA ALA A 6 1.16 9.65 10.57
C ALA A 6 2.56 9.72 9.94
N ASN A 7 3.25 8.58 9.78
CA ASN A 7 4.63 8.53 9.36
C ASN A 7 4.77 8.18 7.87
N GLY A 8 5.84 8.67 7.25
CA GLY A 8 6.33 8.21 5.95
C GLY A 8 7.67 7.48 6.11
N ARG A 9 8.10 6.81 5.04
CA ARG A 9 9.40 6.15 4.96
C ARG A 9 10.07 6.48 3.64
N THR A 10 11.28 7.07 3.71
CA THR A 10 12.09 7.32 2.52
C THR A 10 12.85 6.06 2.12
N ILE A 11 12.79 5.75 0.85
CA ILE A 11 13.51 4.63 0.22
C ILE A 11 14.94 5.10 -0.05
N THR A 12 15.92 4.29 0.30
CA THR A 12 17.35 4.55 0.05
C THR A 12 17.95 3.48 -0.85
N ASP A 13 19.15 3.72 -1.37
CA ASP A 13 19.84 2.74 -2.22
C ASP A 13 20.10 1.41 -1.51
N GLU A 14 20.32 1.43 -0.20
CA GLU A 14 20.47 0.19 0.59
C GLU A 14 19.22 -0.71 0.50
N HIS A 15 18.04 -0.11 0.47
CA HIS A 15 16.80 -0.85 0.36
C HIS A 15 16.65 -1.59 -0.97
N MET A 16 17.28 -1.09 -2.04
CA MET A 16 17.29 -1.78 -3.34
C MET A 16 17.98 -3.14 -3.23
N ALA A 17 19.08 -3.22 -2.47
CA ALA A 17 19.81 -4.46 -2.24
C ALA A 17 18.98 -5.51 -1.45
N TRP A 18 18.00 -5.10 -0.66
CA TRP A 18 17.15 -6.02 0.11
C TRP A 18 16.30 -6.94 -0.79
N THR A 19 16.11 -6.57 -2.04
CA THR A 19 15.44 -7.43 -3.02
C THR A 19 16.13 -8.79 -3.17
N TYR A 20 17.46 -8.86 -3.08
CA TYR A 20 18.20 -10.11 -3.07
C TYR A 20 17.91 -10.97 -1.84
N LEU A 21 17.72 -10.34 -0.69
CA LEU A 21 17.46 -11.05 0.57
C LEU A 21 16.13 -11.82 0.53
N VAL A 22 15.18 -11.37 -0.29
CA VAL A 22 13.91 -12.08 -0.50
C VAL A 22 13.91 -12.98 -1.75
N GLY A 23 15.08 -13.20 -2.36
CA GLY A 23 15.27 -14.12 -3.47
C GLY A 23 14.82 -13.62 -4.84
N ASN A 24 14.47 -12.32 -4.98
CA ASN A 24 14.13 -11.76 -6.28
C ASN A 24 15.40 -11.27 -6.99
N THR A 25 15.71 -11.86 -8.14
CA THR A 25 16.90 -11.56 -8.94
C THR A 25 16.59 -10.87 -10.27
N HIS A 26 15.37 -10.34 -10.44
CA HIS A 26 14.99 -9.70 -11.69
C HIS A 26 15.77 -8.39 -11.91
N PRO A 27 16.42 -8.18 -13.07
CA PRO A 27 17.33 -7.05 -13.33
C PRO A 27 16.67 -5.67 -13.20
N LEU A 28 15.34 -5.58 -13.34
CA LEU A 28 14.57 -4.36 -13.13
C LEU A 28 14.86 -3.69 -11.78
N HIS A 29 15.29 -4.44 -10.77
CA HIS A 29 15.52 -3.93 -9.42
C HIS A 29 16.97 -3.53 -9.16
N PHE A 30 17.91 -3.86 -10.05
CA PHE A 30 19.35 -3.70 -9.78
C PHE A 30 20.12 -3.09 -10.93
N ASP A 31 19.69 -3.37 -12.17
CA ASP A 31 20.46 -3.06 -13.37
C ASP A 31 19.89 -1.79 -14.02
N ARG A 32 20.63 -0.69 -13.86
CA ARG A 32 20.25 0.60 -14.44
C ARG A 32 20.29 0.56 -15.97
N VAL A 33 21.25 -0.19 -16.57
CA VAL A 33 21.33 -0.32 -18.03
C VAL A 33 20.10 -1.04 -18.56
N TYR A 34 19.70 -2.12 -17.89
CA TYR A 34 18.45 -2.82 -18.19
C TYR A 34 17.23 -1.89 -18.04
N SER A 35 17.14 -1.17 -16.93
CA SER A 35 15.99 -0.29 -16.63
C SER A 35 15.88 0.89 -17.61
N THR A 36 16.99 1.47 -18.05
CA THR A 36 17.00 2.53 -19.08
C THR A 36 16.62 2.01 -20.46
N GLY A 37 16.83 0.73 -20.75
CA GLY A 37 16.42 0.08 -22.00
C GLY A 37 14.92 -0.23 -22.08
N LEU A 38 14.19 -0.11 -20.98
CA LEU A 38 12.73 -0.34 -20.95
C LEU A 38 11.97 0.86 -21.50
N SER A 39 10.70 0.63 -21.83
CA SER A 39 9.77 1.69 -22.25
C SER A 39 8.67 1.93 -21.23
N GLY A 40 8.03 3.10 -21.28
CA GLY A 40 6.91 3.45 -20.42
C GLY A 40 7.32 3.78 -18.99
N LYS A 41 6.44 3.50 -18.04
CA LYS A 41 6.60 3.87 -16.61
C LYS A 41 7.76 3.17 -15.89
N MET A 42 8.25 2.07 -16.44
CA MET A 42 9.33 1.28 -15.87
C MET A 42 10.72 1.71 -16.41
N SER A 43 10.75 2.71 -17.28
CA SER A 43 11.98 3.21 -17.90
C SER A 43 12.75 4.13 -16.95
N GLY A 44 14.06 3.99 -16.93
CA GLY A 44 14.99 4.89 -16.26
C GLY A 44 15.71 4.25 -15.08
N GLU A 45 15.29 4.54 -13.86
CA GLU A 45 15.92 4.02 -12.65
C GLU A 45 15.43 2.61 -12.29
N PRO A 46 16.26 1.78 -11.63
CA PRO A 46 15.78 0.56 -11.01
C PRO A 46 14.66 0.84 -10.02
N ILE A 47 13.59 0.05 -10.10
CA ILE A 47 12.45 0.19 -9.21
C ILE A 47 12.57 -0.71 -7.99
N VAL A 48 12.02 -0.26 -6.86
CA VAL A 48 11.96 -1.07 -5.64
C VAL A 48 11.08 -2.29 -5.85
N TYR A 49 11.49 -3.42 -5.30
CA TYR A 49 10.66 -4.62 -5.28
C TYR A 49 9.32 -4.36 -4.58
N GLY A 50 8.23 -4.69 -5.26
CA GLY A 50 6.89 -4.39 -4.79
C GLY A 50 6.54 -5.01 -3.43
N GLY A 51 7.07 -6.19 -3.12
CA GLY A 51 6.89 -6.82 -1.81
C GLY A 51 7.50 -6.01 -0.66
N LEU A 52 8.63 -5.32 -0.88
CA LEU A 52 9.20 -4.41 0.12
C LEU A 52 8.33 -3.16 0.30
N VAL A 53 7.85 -2.58 -0.80
CA VAL A 53 6.91 -1.44 -0.73
C VAL A 53 5.68 -1.82 0.09
N PHE A 54 5.07 -2.96 -0.20
CA PHE A 54 3.91 -3.47 0.54
C PHE A 54 4.24 -3.65 2.03
N ALA A 55 5.35 -4.33 2.37
CA ALA A 55 5.75 -4.55 3.76
C ALA A 55 6.00 -3.25 4.53
N TRP A 56 6.58 -2.24 3.90
CA TRP A 56 6.78 -0.94 4.54
C TRP A 56 5.48 -0.19 4.76
N LEU A 57 4.59 -0.20 3.79
CA LEU A 57 3.26 0.42 3.93
C LEU A 57 2.47 -0.25 5.06
N GLU A 58 2.51 -1.58 5.15
CA GLU A 58 1.92 -2.33 6.26
C GLU A 58 2.54 -1.97 7.61
N GLY A 59 3.87 -1.87 7.67
CA GLY A 59 4.58 -1.44 8.87
C GLY A 59 4.17 -0.04 9.35
N LEU A 60 3.95 0.90 8.41
CA LEU A 60 3.46 2.25 8.73
C LEU A 60 2.03 2.23 9.29
N ALA A 61 1.20 1.30 8.84
CA ALA A 61 -0.20 1.15 9.27
C ALA A 61 -0.35 0.29 10.54
N SER A 62 0.67 -0.44 10.96
CA SER A 62 0.56 -1.53 11.94
C SER A 62 -0.04 -1.09 13.26
N ARG A 63 0.37 0.04 13.82
CA ARG A 63 -0.11 0.55 15.12
C ARG A 63 -1.60 0.89 15.10
N ASP A 64 -2.11 1.34 13.95
CA ASP A 64 -3.47 1.83 13.81
C ASP A 64 -4.46 0.74 13.35
N VAL A 65 -3.95 -0.30 12.67
CA VAL A 65 -4.78 -1.30 11.98
C VAL A 65 -4.55 -2.71 12.53
N SER A 66 -3.31 -3.19 12.59
CA SER A 66 -3.02 -4.59 12.86
C SER A 66 -2.48 -4.89 14.27
N GLU A 67 -2.15 -3.89 15.09
CA GLU A 67 -1.63 -4.10 16.46
C GLU A 67 -2.60 -4.92 17.32
N ASN A 68 -3.90 -4.73 17.16
CA ASN A 68 -4.94 -5.47 17.88
C ASN A 68 -5.57 -6.60 17.06
N ALA A 69 -5.00 -6.94 15.91
CA ALA A 69 -5.46 -8.04 15.10
C ALA A 69 -5.10 -9.38 15.74
N LEU A 70 -6.06 -10.27 15.81
CA LEU A 70 -5.86 -11.65 16.26
C LEU A 70 -5.36 -12.52 15.12
N TRP A 71 -5.79 -12.23 13.89
CA TRP A 71 -5.42 -13.00 12.71
C TRP A 71 -5.61 -12.21 11.42
N GLU A 72 -4.72 -12.41 10.46
CA GLU A 72 -4.88 -11.97 9.07
C GLU A 72 -5.71 -13.01 8.33
N LEU A 73 -6.91 -12.65 7.88
CA LEU A 73 -7.81 -13.56 7.18
C LEU A 73 -7.54 -13.63 5.68
N GLY A 74 -6.80 -12.66 5.15
CA GLY A 74 -6.39 -12.64 3.76
C GLY A 74 -6.54 -11.28 3.09
N PHE A 75 -6.11 -11.26 1.84
CA PHE A 75 -6.09 -10.09 0.98
C PHE A 75 -6.91 -10.36 -0.27
N THR A 76 -7.46 -9.28 -0.84
CA THR A 76 -7.91 -9.30 -2.23
C THR A 76 -6.71 -9.18 -3.18
N GLU A 77 -6.96 -9.10 -4.47
CA GLU A 77 -5.94 -8.78 -5.45
C GLU A 77 -5.38 -7.36 -5.20
N GLY A 78 -4.07 -7.27 -4.99
CA GLY A 78 -3.36 -6.01 -4.78
C GLY A 78 -2.68 -5.53 -6.06
N TYR A 79 -2.60 -4.20 -6.22
CA TYR A 79 -2.00 -3.58 -7.40
C TYR A 79 -0.93 -2.57 -7.03
N HIS A 80 0.25 -2.72 -7.63
CA HIS A 80 1.24 -1.66 -7.72
C HIS A 80 0.86 -0.76 -8.89
N THR A 81 0.38 0.43 -8.59
CA THR A 81 -0.20 1.34 -9.60
C THR A 81 0.82 2.25 -10.24
N GLN A 82 1.93 2.53 -9.55
CA GLN A 82 3.09 3.29 -10.01
C GLN A 82 4.37 2.69 -9.43
N PRO A 83 5.51 2.80 -10.14
CA PRO A 83 6.81 2.40 -9.61
C PRO A 83 7.23 3.32 -8.46
N ALA A 84 8.01 2.76 -7.54
CA ALA A 84 8.75 3.50 -6.52
C ALA A 84 10.24 3.28 -6.71
N VAL A 85 11.04 4.31 -6.53
CA VAL A 85 12.50 4.31 -6.72
C VAL A 85 13.22 4.80 -5.48
N SER A 86 14.53 4.66 -5.43
CA SER A 86 15.35 5.28 -4.39
C SER A 86 15.13 6.81 -4.37
N GLY A 87 15.00 7.39 -3.18
CA GLY A 87 14.64 8.79 -2.96
C GLY A 87 13.15 9.05 -2.79
N ASP A 88 12.26 8.17 -3.26
CA ASP A 88 10.83 8.32 -3.00
C ASP A 88 10.52 8.13 -1.50
N THR A 89 9.60 8.91 -0.97
CA THR A 89 9.05 8.75 0.39
C THR A 89 7.65 8.18 0.28
N VAL A 90 7.42 7.03 0.91
CA VAL A 90 6.10 6.38 0.90
C VAL A 90 5.33 6.67 2.18
N ALA A 91 4.01 6.81 2.06
CA ALA A 91 3.08 6.98 3.16
C ALA A 91 1.81 6.14 2.92
N ALA A 92 1.08 5.86 4.00
CA ALA A 92 -0.07 4.96 3.94
C ALA A 92 -1.33 5.55 4.56
N MET A 93 -2.49 5.09 4.10
CA MET A 93 -3.79 5.34 4.68
C MET A 93 -4.70 4.12 4.54
N SER A 94 -5.67 4.01 5.44
CA SER A 94 -6.64 2.92 5.43
C SER A 94 -8.06 3.44 5.54
N ARG A 95 -8.99 2.76 4.89
CA ARG A 95 -10.43 3.01 5.03
C ARG A 95 -11.14 1.73 5.41
N VAL A 96 -11.95 1.76 6.45
CA VAL A 96 -12.87 0.65 6.77
C VAL A 96 -13.94 0.59 5.69
N VAL A 97 -14.08 -0.55 5.02
CA VAL A 97 -15.08 -0.79 3.96
C VAL A 97 -16.18 -1.73 4.42
N ALA A 98 -15.90 -2.65 5.34
CA ALA A 98 -16.89 -3.54 5.91
C ALA A 98 -16.52 -3.96 7.34
N THR A 99 -17.54 -4.28 8.12
CA THR A 99 -17.41 -4.93 9.44
C THR A 99 -18.38 -6.10 9.53
N GLU A 100 -17.93 -7.22 10.09
CA GLU A 100 -18.73 -8.42 10.26
C GLU A 100 -18.65 -8.89 11.72
N THR A 101 -19.80 -9.26 12.29
CA THR A 101 -19.83 -9.89 13.61
C THR A 101 -19.67 -11.41 13.47
N LEU A 102 -19.01 -12.03 14.44
CA LEU A 102 -18.93 -13.50 14.49
C LEU A 102 -20.19 -14.06 15.16
N PRO A 103 -20.81 -15.11 14.59
CA PRO A 103 -22.08 -15.65 15.09
C PRO A 103 -22.05 -16.13 16.55
N ASN A 104 -20.87 -16.52 17.05
CA ASN A 104 -20.70 -17.14 18.36
C ASN A 104 -19.64 -16.46 19.23
N SER A 105 -19.31 -15.18 18.97
CA SER A 105 -18.30 -14.46 19.73
C SER A 105 -18.55 -12.97 19.78
N ASP A 106 -18.68 -12.44 20.98
CA ASP A 106 -18.70 -11.00 21.23
C ASP A 106 -17.30 -10.42 21.44
N ALA A 107 -16.28 -11.29 21.54
CA ALA A 107 -14.92 -10.88 21.84
C ALA A 107 -14.13 -10.39 20.61
N ALA A 108 -14.56 -10.78 19.41
CA ALA A 108 -13.89 -10.42 18.16
C ALA A 108 -14.89 -10.12 17.04
N GLY A 109 -14.40 -9.49 15.99
CA GLY A 109 -15.15 -9.22 14.76
C GLY A 109 -14.18 -9.15 13.57
N ILE A 110 -14.72 -9.20 12.37
CA ILE A 110 -13.94 -9.05 11.15
C ILE A 110 -14.07 -7.63 10.64
N VAL A 111 -12.95 -7.02 10.30
CA VAL A 111 -12.90 -5.71 9.65
C VAL A 111 -12.19 -5.83 8.32
N THR A 112 -12.82 -5.34 7.27
CA THR A 112 -12.21 -5.21 5.96
C THR A 112 -11.73 -3.78 5.78
N PHE A 113 -10.44 -3.64 5.52
CA PHE A 113 -9.79 -2.37 5.23
C PHE A 113 -9.43 -2.29 3.76
N GLN A 114 -9.71 -1.15 3.12
CA GLN A 114 -9.03 -0.76 1.90
C GLN A 114 -7.77 0.00 2.29
N PHE A 115 -6.64 -0.44 1.79
CA PHE A 115 -5.32 0.03 2.12
C PHE A 115 -4.65 0.68 0.91
N ILE A 116 -4.21 1.91 1.07
CA ILE A 116 -3.65 2.75 0.00
C ILE A 116 -2.25 3.20 0.38
N GLY A 117 -1.32 3.05 -0.55
CA GLY A 117 0.02 3.63 -0.49
C GLY A 117 0.17 4.79 -1.46
N VAL A 118 0.79 5.87 -0.98
CA VAL A 118 1.15 7.04 -1.80
C VAL A 118 2.65 7.32 -1.70
N LYS A 119 3.19 8.08 -2.65
CA LYS A 119 4.60 8.52 -2.63
C LYS A 119 4.74 10.02 -2.82
N ASN A 120 5.77 10.58 -2.19
CA ASN A 120 6.20 11.99 -2.29
C ASN A 120 5.12 13.01 -1.91
N ILE A 121 4.17 12.56 -1.12
CA ILE A 121 3.12 13.36 -0.50
C ILE A 121 2.74 12.70 0.82
N SER A 122 2.43 13.49 1.85
CA SER A 122 1.93 12.93 3.10
C SER A 122 0.55 12.31 2.90
N ALA A 123 0.18 11.33 3.72
CA ALA A 123 -1.16 10.72 3.66
C ALA A 123 -2.29 11.75 3.87
N ALA A 124 -2.09 12.71 4.78
CA ALA A 124 -3.03 13.80 5.01
C ALA A 124 -3.19 14.70 3.78
N SER A 125 -2.07 15.18 3.21
CA SER A 125 -2.12 16.05 2.03
C SER A 125 -2.65 15.34 0.79
N ALA A 126 -2.41 14.02 0.65
CA ALA A 126 -2.99 13.23 -0.42
C ALA A 126 -4.52 13.18 -0.30
N LEU A 127 -5.03 13.03 0.93
CA LEU A 127 -6.47 13.09 1.19
C LEU A 127 -7.09 14.44 0.89
N GLU A 128 -6.44 15.52 1.27
CA GLU A 128 -6.87 16.88 0.96
C GLU A 128 -6.90 17.12 -0.55
N THR A 129 -5.90 16.61 -1.28
CA THR A 129 -5.76 16.85 -2.73
C THR A 129 -6.72 15.99 -3.56
N TYR A 130 -6.84 14.70 -3.24
CA TYR A 130 -7.53 13.74 -4.09
C TYR A 130 -8.85 13.20 -3.50
N GLY A 131 -9.08 13.40 -2.20
CA GLY A 131 -10.30 13.00 -1.51
C GLY A 131 -10.69 11.54 -1.74
N ALA A 132 -11.96 11.33 -2.07
CA ALA A 132 -12.52 10.01 -2.30
C ALA A 132 -11.90 9.26 -3.52
N ASP A 133 -11.29 9.99 -4.45
CA ASP A 133 -10.69 9.40 -5.65
C ASP A 133 -9.46 8.53 -5.36
N LEU A 134 -8.81 8.71 -4.21
CA LEU A 134 -7.78 7.80 -3.72
C LEU A 134 -8.29 6.37 -3.56
N PHE A 135 -9.54 6.21 -3.18
CA PHE A 135 -10.16 4.91 -2.88
C PHE A 135 -10.85 4.26 -4.08
N VAL A 136 -10.87 4.93 -5.22
CA VAL A 136 -11.27 4.32 -6.50
C VAL A 136 -10.11 3.48 -7.01
N LYS A 137 -10.38 2.21 -7.38
CA LYS A 137 -9.35 1.32 -7.96
C LYS A 137 -8.79 1.95 -9.24
N GLU A 138 -7.46 2.00 -9.36
CA GLU A 138 -6.80 2.65 -10.50
C GLU A 138 -7.20 2.03 -11.85
N ASN A 139 -7.45 0.71 -11.85
CA ASN A 139 -7.91 0.02 -13.06
C ASN A 139 -9.35 0.35 -13.47
N ASP A 140 -10.16 0.84 -12.53
CA ASP A 140 -11.56 1.21 -12.80
C ASP A 140 -11.73 2.70 -13.14
N LYS A 141 -10.71 3.53 -12.87
CA LYS A 141 -10.79 4.97 -13.10
C LYS A 141 -11.08 5.32 -14.57
N GLN A 142 -10.48 4.61 -15.51
CA GLN A 142 -10.75 4.83 -16.93
C GLN A 142 -12.22 4.60 -17.28
N LYS A 143 -12.85 3.56 -16.74
CA LYS A 143 -14.27 3.27 -16.95
C LYS A 143 -15.18 4.35 -16.35
N LEU A 144 -14.70 5.00 -15.29
CA LEU A 144 -15.40 6.08 -14.59
C LEU A 144 -15.05 7.47 -15.12
N ASN A 145 -14.31 7.56 -16.22
CA ASN A 145 -13.80 8.81 -16.80
C ASN A 145 -13.02 9.67 -15.78
N LYS A 146 -12.20 9.02 -14.95
CA LYS A 146 -11.34 9.63 -13.94
C LYS A 146 -9.88 9.46 -14.31
N GLU A 147 -9.06 10.46 -13.96
CA GLU A 147 -7.62 10.40 -14.15
C GLU A 147 -6.94 9.49 -13.10
N LYS A 148 -5.87 8.83 -13.51
CA LYS A 148 -5.01 8.08 -12.59
C LYS A 148 -4.23 9.03 -11.70
N ILE A 149 -4.09 8.67 -10.41
CA ILE A 149 -3.33 9.45 -9.44
C ILE A 149 -1.87 9.00 -9.50
N SER A 150 -0.99 9.87 -9.99
CA SER A 150 0.44 9.56 -10.11
C SER A 150 1.14 9.30 -8.77
N ALA A 151 0.67 9.94 -7.71
CA ALA A 151 1.18 9.74 -6.36
C ALA A 151 0.74 8.40 -5.73
N LYS A 152 -0.35 7.77 -6.19
CA LYS A 152 -0.85 6.51 -5.65
C LYS A 152 -0.04 5.34 -6.22
N ILE A 153 0.69 4.63 -5.36
CA ILE A 153 1.62 3.57 -5.75
C ILE A 153 1.11 2.16 -5.45
N PHE A 154 0.15 2.04 -4.52
CA PHE A 154 -0.33 0.73 -4.07
C PHE A 154 -1.79 0.79 -3.62
N GLU A 155 -2.53 -0.30 -3.87
CA GLU A 155 -3.88 -0.50 -3.37
C GLU A 155 -4.16 -2.00 -3.15
N ILE A 156 -4.83 -2.32 -2.02
CA ILE A 156 -5.28 -3.67 -1.68
C ILE A 156 -6.44 -3.58 -0.68
N GLU A 157 -7.26 -4.60 -0.60
CA GLU A 157 -8.16 -4.81 0.53
C GLU A 157 -7.65 -5.97 1.37
N ARG A 158 -7.69 -5.82 2.70
CA ARG A 158 -7.30 -6.83 3.67
C ARG A 158 -8.41 -7.07 4.68
N ARG A 159 -8.54 -8.30 5.13
CA ARG A 159 -9.51 -8.70 6.15
C ARG A 159 -8.79 -9.16 7.41
N LEU A 160 -9.12 -8.53 8.52
CA LEU A 160 -8.54 -8.81 9.82
C LEU A 160 -9.60 -9.30 10.79
N LEU A 161 -9.27 -10.35 11.54
CA LEU A 161 -9.97 -10.69 12.77
C LEU A 161 -9.42 -9.78 13.88
N ILE A 162 -10.26 -8.92 14.42
CA ILE A 162 -9.84 -7.91 15.41
C ILE A 162 -10.59 -8.13 16.73
N LYS A 163 -9.87 -7.98 17.83
CA LYS A 163 -10.44 -7.98 19.17
C LYS A 163 -11.43 -6.82 19.33
N ARG A 164 -12.63 -7.11 19.77
CA ARG A 164 -13.63 -6.08 20.09
C ARG A 164 -13.28 -5.40 21.42
N ARG A 165 -13.57 -4.10 21.49
CA ARG A 165 -13.48 -3.38 22.76
C ARG A 165 -14.55 -3.97 23.69
N PRO A 166 -14.24 -4.27 24.97
CA PRO A 166 -15.27 -4.59 25.94
C PRO A 166 -16.29 -3.46 26.03
N ALA A 167 -17.56 -3.83 26.19
CA ALA A 167 -18.65 -2.87 26.39
C ALA A 167 -18.47 -2.11 27.71
#